data_30c950274353b86b703f84b2f70ba7f7
#
_entry.id   30c950274353b86b703f84b2f70ba7f7
#
_cell.length_a   1.000
_cell.length_b   1.000
_cell.length_c   1.000
_cell.angle_alpha   90.00
_cell.angle_beta   90.00
_cell.angle_gamma   90.00
#
_symmetry.space_group_name_H-M   'P 1'
#
loop_
_entity.id
_entity.type
_entity.pdbx_description
1 polymer ?
#
loop_
_entity_poly.entity_id
_entity_poly.type
_entity_poly.pdbx_seq_one_letter_code
_entity_poly.pdbx_strand_id
1 'polypeptide(L)'
;DYATINSQKGINNEHSLFLLVEGYRDASSKLLNELLTAEKVDWLKIDSLIYPILFSFRHYLELVIKDTIRNYNLIDKKINSDEIGFKKEHSILKLWTLLKNRIVENYEGYDKETIQQCEIENTSVENMLIEINNLDEFSFGFRYPFQIVDYGKNINSKIVYMFGELKIDLNNLNENMSKLINYFEGLNCQSVHILDEIQTVKE
;
A
#
# COMPACT_ATOMS: atom_id res chain seq x y z
N ASP A 1 21.42 3.10 -20.99
CA ASP A 1 20.90 2.99 -19.62
C ASP A 1 20.24 1.62 -19.44
N TYR A 2 20.50 0.96 -18.32
CA TYR A 2 19.94 -0.37 -18.03
C TYR A 2 19.26 -0.33 -16.66
N ALA A 3 18.07 -0.93 -16.56
CA ALA A 3 17.44 -1.25 -15.28
C ALA A 3 17.89 -2.64 -14.83
N THR A 4 18.24 -2.80 -13.57
CA THR A 4 18.63 -4.09 -13.00
C THR A 4 17.55 -4.55 -12.03
N ILE A 5 16.98 -5.73 -12.29
CA ILE A 5 15.98 -6.34 -11.41
C ILE A 5 16.69 -7.35 -10.51
N ASN A 6 16.40 -7.30 -9.21
CA ASN A 6 16.95 -8.21 -8.20
C ASN A 6 18.48 -8.32 -8.26
N SER A 7 19.17 -7.19 -8.31
CA SER A 7 20.63 -7.16 -8.24
C SER A 7 21.10 -7.69 -6.87
N GLN A 8 21.36 -8.98 -6.79
CA GLN A 8 21.78 -9.65 -5.54
C GLN A 8 23.22 -9.35 -5.13
N LYS A 9 23.97 -8.58 -5.92
CA LYS A 9 25.35 -8.24 -5.58
C LYS A 9 25.37 -7.13 -4.52
N GLY A 10 25.25 -7.52 -3.25
CA GLY A 10 25.56 -6.68 -2.11
C GLY A 10 24.43 -5.81 -1.58
N ILE A 11 23.19 -6.04 -2.02
CA ILE A 11 22.01 -5.32 -1.51
C ILE A 11 21.17 -6.29 -0.69
N ASN A 12 20.96 -5.99 0.57
CA ASN A 12 20.09 -6.75 1.47
C ASN A 12 18.66 -6.81 0.92
N ASN A 13 17.90 -7.86 1.27
CA ASN A 13 16.48 -8.02 0.92
C ASN A 13 15.63 -6.78 1.29
N GLU A 14 16.02 -6.03 2.29
CA GLU A 14 15.44 -4.77 2.74
C GLU A 14 15.42 -3.72 1.63
N HIS A 15 16.53 -3.53 0.95
CA HIS A 15 16.63 -2.55 -0.14
C HIS A 15 15.73 -2.91 -1.33
N SER A 16 15.52 -4.21 -1.59
CA SER A 16 14.63 -4.65 -2.68
C SER A 16 13.16 -4.33 -2.40
N LEU A 17 12.71 -4.48 -1.14
CA LEU A 17 11.33 -4.14 -0.76
C LEU A 17 11.11 -2.63 -0.79
N PHE A 18 12.05 -1.85 -0.26
CA PHE A 18 12.02 -0.39 -0.33
C PHE A 18 11.89 0.11 -1.78
N LEU A 19 12.71 -0.41 -2.71
CA LEU A 19 12.63 -0.01 -4.11
C LEU A 19 11.28 -0.33 -4.76
N LEU A 20 10.64 -1.43 -4.36
CA LEU A 20 9.29 -1.77 -4.83
C LEU A 20 8.24 -0.80 -4.27
N VAL A 21 8.30 -0.48 -2.98
CA VAL A 21 7.42 0.51 -2.33
C VAL A 21 7.51 1.85 -3.06
N GLU A 22 8.73 2.37 -3.22
CA GLU A 22 8.99 3.63 -3.93
C GLU A 22 8.50 3.59 -5.39
N GLY A 23 8.79 2.51 -6.11
CA GLY A 23 8.40 2.35 -7.50
C GLY A 23 6.89 2.39 -7.72
N TYR A 24 6.10 1.71 -6.88
CA TYR A 24 4.64 1.70 -7.00
C TYR A 24 4.00 3.01 -6.53
N ARG A 25 4.54 3.65 -5.46
CA ARG A 25 4.15 5.00 -5.06
C ARG A 25 4.32 5.98 -6.21
N ASP A 26 5.52 6.03 -6.76
CA ASP A 26 5.90 6.94 -7.83
C ASP A 26 5.09 6.70 -9.12
N ALA A 27 4.86 5.45 -9.48
CA ALA A 27 4.06 5.11 -10.65
C ALA A 27 2.62 5.64 -10.51
N SER A 28 1.97 5.39 -9.38
CA SER A 28 0.60 5.86 -9.15
C SER A 28 0.51 7.39 -9.12
N SER A 29 1.41 8.04 -8.38
CA SER A 29 1.40 9.51 -8.20
C SER A 29 1.73 10.25 -9.50
N LYS A 30 2.72 9.79 -10.26
CA LYS A 30 3.12 10.41 -11.53
C LYS A 30 2.03 10.28 -12.59
N LEU A 31 1.41 9.10 -12.72
CA LEU A 31 0.31 8.89 -13.66
C LEU A 31 -0.90 9.76 -13.32
N LEU A 32 -1.26 9.85 -12.03
CA LEU A 32 -2.38 10.69 -11.60
C LEU A 32 -2.08 12.18 -11.83
N ASN A 33 -0.87 12.63 -11.49
CA ASN A 33 -0.46 14.01 -11.73
C ASN A 33 -0.47 14.37 -13.21
N GLU A 34 -0.08 13.44 -14.10
CA GLU A 34 -0.17 13.65 -15.55
C GLU A 34 -1.59 13.90 -16.02
N LEU A 35 -2.58 13.19 -15.43
CA LEU A 35 -3.99 13.43 -15.74
C LEU A 35 -4.48 14.78 -15.20
N LEU A 36 -4.09 15.15 -13.98
CA LEU A 36 -4.51 16.39 -13.33
C LEU A 36 -3.91 17.65 -13.95
N THR A 37 -2.71 17.56 -14.52
CA THR A 37 -1.99 18.70 -15.12
C THR A 37 -2.13 18.79 -16.63
N ALA A 38 -2.90 17.90 -17.27
CA ALA A 38 -3.12 17.90 -18.70
C ALA A 38 -3.87 19.18 -19.15
N GLU A 39 -3.31 19.91 -20.12
CA GLU A 39 -3.93 21.13 -20.66
C GLU A 39 -5.30 20.87 -21.34
N LYS A 40 -5.48 19.65 -21.86
CA LYS A 40 -6.71 19.21 -22.52
C LYS A 40 -7.21 17.93 -21.91
N VAL A 41 -8.52 17.89 -21.66
CA VAL A 41 -9.19 16.69 -21.18
C VAL A 41 -9.25 15.66 -22.31
N ASP A 42 -8.65 14.51 -22.06
CA ASP A 42 -8.74 13.32 -22.90
C ASP A 42 -9.42 12.20 -22.09
N TRP A 43 -10.70 12.02 -22.31
CA TRP A 43 -11.52 11.05 -21.59
C TRP A 43 -11.02 9.62 -21.77
N LEU A 44 -10.57 9.25 -22.98
CA LEU A 44 -10.05 7.91 -23.23
C LEU A 44 -8.76 7.67 -22.42
N LYS A 45 -7.92 8.69 -22.30
CA LYS A 45 -6.69 8.62 -21.50
C LYS A 45 -7.01 8.49 -20.01
N ILE A 46 -7.99 9.26 -19.51
CA ILE A 46 -8.45 9.18 -18.12
C ILE A 46 -8.97 7.77 -17.83
N ASP A 47 -9.91 7.28 -18.64
CA ASP A 47 -10.54 5.96 -18.46
C ASP A 47 -9.54 4.80 -18.59
N SER A 48 -8.47 4.96 -19.37
CA SER A 48 -7.43 3.93 -19.50
C SER A 48 -6.40 3.96 -18.38
N LEU A 49 -6.00 5.15 -17.90
CA LEU A 49 -4.95 5.27 -16.89
C LEU A 49 -5.45 5.08 -15.46
N ILE A 50 -6.75 5.22 -15.22
CA ILE A 50 -7.30 5.05 -13.87
C ILE A 50 -7.03 3.64 -13.30
N TYR A 51 -7.08 2.60 -14.12
CA TYR A 51 -6.79 1.22 -13.71
C TYR A 51 -5.35 1.03 -13.22
N PRO A 52 -4.30 1.37 -13.99
CA PRO A 52 -2.92 1.25 -13.51
C PRO A 52 -2.61 2.20 -12.34
N ILE A 53 -3.26 3.36 -12.24
CA ILE A 53 -3.13 4.25 -11.08
C ILE A 53 -3.62 3.54 -9.81
N LEU A 54 -4.86 3.06 -9.82
CA LEU A 54 -5.47 2.40 -8.66
C LEU A 54 -4.77 1.09 -8.31
N PHE A 55 -4.39 0.29 -9.32
CA PHE A 55 -3.61 -0.93 -9.10
C PHE A 55 -2.27 -0.64 -8.42
N SER A 56 -1.50 0.32 -8.96
CA SER A 56 -0.19 0.67 -8.41
C SER A 56 -0.31 1.23 -7.01
N PHE A 57 -1.29 2.09 -6.76
CA PHE A 57 -1.52 2.67 -5.44
C PHE A 57 -1.94 1.62 -4.41
N ARG A 58 -2.88 0.74 -4.75
CA ARG A 58 -3.28 -0.35 -3.87
C ARG A 58 -2.10 -1.29 -3.55
N HIS A 59 -1.27 -1.56 -4.56
CA HIS A 59 -0.10 -2.41 -4.35
C HIS A 59 0.98 -1.73 -3.50
N TYR A 60 1.18 -0.41 -3.68
CA TYR A 60 1.98 0.42 -2.78
C TYR A 60 1.52 0.28 -1.33
N LEU A 61 0.22 0.44 -1.06
CA LEU A 61 -0.35 0.31 0.29
C LEU A 61 -0.07 -1.07 0.90
N GLU A 62 -0.29 -2.13 0.13
CA GLU A 62 0.03 -3.49 0.57
C GLU A 62 1.50 -3.63 0.97
N LEU A 63 2.42 -3.13 0.15
CA LEU A 63 3.85 -3.26 0.35
C LEU A 63 4.34 -2.41 1.53
N VAL A 64 3.93 -1.14 1.62
CA VAL A 64 4.37 -0.25 2.71
C VAL A 64 3.86 -0.72 4.07
N ILE A 65 2.63 -1.22 4.15
CA ILE A 65 2.10 -1.79 5.39
C ILE A 65 2.90 -3.03 5.80
N LYS A 66 3.23 -3.91 4.85
CA LYS A 66 4.06 -5.09 5.10
C LYS A 66 5.46 -4.74 5.57
N ASP A 67 6.07 -3.75 4.94
CA ASP A 67 7.41 -3.26 5.32
C ASP A 67 7.40 -2.69 6.74
N THR A 68 6.42 -1.86 7.06
CA THR A 68 6.27 -1.29 8.41
C THR A 68 6.01 -2.39 9.47
N ILE A 69 5.15 -3.39 9.19
CA ILE A 69 4.95 -4.54 10.08
C ILE A 69 6.26 -5.28 10.33
N ARG A 70 7.06 -5.49 9.28
CA ARG A 70 8.37 -6.14 9.39
C ARG A 70 9.29 -5.36 10.31
N ASN A 71 9.37 -4.04 10.14
CA ASN A 71 10.19 -3.17 10.97
C ASN A 71 9.79 -3.26 12.45
N TYR A 72 8.50 -3.18 12.78
CA TYR A 72 8.03 -3.37 14.16
C TYR A 72 8.35 -4.76 14.72
N ASN A 73 8.24 -5.82 13.91
CA ASN A 73 8.61 -7.16 14.36
C ASN A 73 10.12 -7.30 14.62
N LEU A 74 10.97 -6.59 13.89
CA LEU A 74 12.41 -6.51 14.14
C LEU A 74 12.72 -5.71 15.44
N ILE A 75 12.04 -4.58 15.65
CA ILE A 75 12.12 -3.78 16.87
C ILE A 75 11.80 -4.64 18.10
N ASP A 76 10.70 -5.38 18.04
CA ASP A 76 10.25 -6.26 19.10
C ASP A 76 11.07 -7.56 19.23
N LYS A 77 12.06 -7.78 18.36
CA LYS A 77 12.86 -9.02 18.28
C LYS A 77 12.02 -10.29 18.10
N LYS A 78 10.85 -10.17 17.45
CA LYS A 78 9.96 -11.30 17.11
C LYS A 78 10.42 -12.08 15.89
N ILE A 79 11.27 -11.49 15.08
CA ILE A 79 11.88 -12.07 13.88
C ILE A 79 13.37 -11.69 13.79
N ASN A 80 14.12 -12.45 12.99
CA ASN A 80 15.50 -12.12 12.60
C ASN A 80 15.52 -11.30 11.30
N SER A 81 16.66 -10.72 10.98
CA SER A 81 16.82 -9.83 9.80
C SER A 81 16.56 -10.51 8.45
N ASP A 82 16.71 -11.83 8.38
CA ASP A 82 16.47 -12.66 7.19
C ASP A 82 15.00 -13.16 7.06
N GLU A 83 14.17 -12.90 8.09
CA GLU A 83 12.77 -13.30 8.12
C GLU A 83 11.84 -12.17 7.61
N ILE A 84 10.75 -12.54 6.96
CA ILE A 84 9.76 -11.58 6.46
C ILE A 84 8.82 -11.10 7.57
N GLY A 85 8.48 -11.98 8.53
CA GLY A 85 7.67 -11.64 9.72
C GLY A 85 6.16 -11.50 9.47
N PHE A 86 5.66 -11.77 8.27
CA PHE A 86 4.24 -11.78 7.97
C PHE A 86 3.85 -12.95 7.05
N LYS A 87 2.58 -13.39 7.12
CA LYS A 87 2.02 -14.43 6.25
C LYS A 87 1.74 -13.87 4.85
N LYS A 88 1.51 -14.77 3.87
CA LYS A 88 0.99 -14.41 2.55
C LYS A 88 -0.44 -13.86 2.71
N GLU A 89 -0.56 -12.59 2.94
CA GLU A 89 -1.82 -11.86 3.05
C GLU A 89 -1.83 -10.74 2.00
N HIS A 90 -2.96 -10.55 1.35
CA HIS A 90 -3.17 -9.53 0.32
C HIS A 90 -4.32 -8.57 0.66
N SER A 91 -5.09 -8.87 1.70
CA SER A 91 -6.13 -7.97 2.18
C SER A 91 -5.51 -6.80 2.94
N ILE A 92 -5.68 -5.58 2.42
CA ILE A 92 -5.14 -4.36 3.06
C ILE A 92 -5.75 -4.18 4.46
N LEU A 93 -7.02 -4.51 4.66
CA LEU A 93 -7.67 -4.36 5.96
C LEU A 93 -7.12 -5.33 7.01
N LYS A 94 -6.81 -6.57 6.63
CA LYS A 94 -6.17 -7.51 7.55
C LYS A 94 -4.74 -7.08 7.90
N LEU A 95 -3.99 -6.60 6.90
CA LEU A 95 -2.66 -6.04 7.10
C LEU A 95 -2.72 -4.80 7.99
N TRP A 96 -3.68 -3.90 7.75
CA TRP A 96 -3.91 -2.74 8.59
C TRP A 96 -4.22 -3.11 10.04
N THR A 97 -5.10 -4.09 10.26
CA THR A 97 -5.41 -4.57 11.61
C THR A 97 -4.15 -5.04 12.34
N LEU A 98 -3.28 -5.78 11.66
CA LEU A 98 -2.00 -6.23 12.23
C LEU A 98 -1.09 -5.04 12.56
N LEU A 99 -0.95 -4.08 11.64
CA LEU A 99 -0.12 -2.90 11.85
C LEU A 99 -0.67 -2.01 12.98
N LYS A 100 -1.97 -1.75 13.01
CA LYS A 100 -2.64 -0.96 14.04
C LYS A 100 -2.38 -1.51 15.44
N ASN A 101 -2.42 -2.83 15.60
CA ASN A 101 -2.07 -3.46 16.87
C ASN A 101 -0.61 -3.17 17.28
N ARG A 102 0.34 -3.17 16.33
CA ARG A 102 1.74 -2.81 16.59
C ARG A 102 1.90 -1.35 16.98
N ILE A 103 1.17 -0.44 16.32
CA ILE A 103 1.18 0.98 16.65
C ILE A 103 0.70 1.19 18.09
N VAL A 104 -0.40 0.55 18.48
CA VAL A 104 -0.98 0.66 19.83
C VAL A 104 -0.04 0.07 20.89
N GLU A 105 0.61 -1.06 20.62
CA GLU A 105 1.61 -1.67 21.51
C GLU A 105 2.80 -0.71 21.78
N ASN A 106 3.07 0.22 20.88
CA ASN A 106 4.16 1.19 20.98
C ASN A 106 3.73 2.57 21.54
N TYR A 107 2.54 2.71 22.11
CA TYR A 107 2.09 3.94 22.78
C TYR A 107 2.70 4.13 24.18
N GLU A 108 3.50 3.19 24.66
CA GLU A 108 4.15 3.30 25.96
C GLU A 108 5.05 4.54 26.01
N GLY A 109 4.82 5.41 26.98
CA GLY A 109 5.57 6.68 27.15
C GLY A 109 4.94 7.90 26.48
N TYR A 110 3.88 7.74 25.67
CA TYR A 110 3.17 8.88 25.12
C TYR A 110 2.17 9.46 26.12
N ASP A 111 1.96 10.79 26.07
CA ASP A 111 0.90 11.43 26.82
C ASP A 111 -0.48 11.14 26.21
N LYS A 112 -1.55 11.40 27.00
CA LYS A 112 -2.93 11.09 26.59
C LYS A 112 -3.39 11.86 25.37
N GLU A 113 -2.93 13.10 25.19
CA GLU A 113 -3.33 13.96 24.07
C GLU A 113 -2.72 13.42 22.76
N THR A 114 -1.46 13.04 22.79
CA THR A 114 -0.77 12.38 21.66
C THR A 114 -1.46 11.07 21.29
N ILE A 115 -1.80 10.20 22.25
CA ILE A 115 -2.50 8.96 21.99
C ILE A 115 -3.85 9.22 21.32
N GLN A 116 -4.62 10.18 21.85
CA GLN A 116 -5.93 10.53 21.29
C GLN A 116 -5.81 11.03 19.84
N GLN A 117 -4.79 11.84 19.54
CA GLN A 117 -4.53 12.31 18.19
C GLN A 117 -4.18 11.15 17.25
N CYS A 118 -3.32 10.23 17.68
CA CYS A 118 -2.99 9.02 16.92
C CYS A 118 -4.23 8.15 16.64
N GLU A 119 -5.13 8.00 17.60
CA GLU A 119 -6.37 7.24 17.42
C GLU A 119 -7.31 7.88 16.39
N ILE A 120 -7.40 9.22 16.35
CA ILE A 120 -8.17 9.97 15.36
C ILE A 120 -7.57 9.73 13.96
N GLU A 121 -6.27 9.83 13.83
CA GLU A 121 -5.56 9.61 12.56
C GLU A 121 -5.71 8.16 12.08
N ASN A 122 -5.52 7.19 12.97
CA ASN A 122 -5.73 5.76 12.68
C ASN A 122 -7.14 5.48 12.18
N THR A 123 -8.14 6.12 12.77
CA THR A 123 -9.54 5.99 12.36
C THR A 123 -9.77 6.58 10.97
N SER A 124 -9.18 7.72 10.68
CA SER A 124 -9.25 8.36 9.36
C SER A 124 -8.61 7.49 8.28
N VAL A 125 -7.42 6.95 8.56
CA VAL A 125 -6.72 6.01 7.67
C VAL A 125 -7.54 4.74 7.44
N GLU A 126 -8.10 4.16 8.49
CA GLU A 126 -8.94 2.95 8.39
C GLU A 126 -10.14 3.17 7.46
N ASN A 127 -10.83 4.29 7.57
CA ASN A 127 -11.95 4.63 6.70
C ASN A 127 -11.53 4.72 5.23
N MET A 128 -10.41 5.37 4.91
CA MET A 128 -9.88 5.42 3.55
C MET A 128 -9.47 4.04 3.02
N LEU A 129 -8.87 3.19 3.86
CA LEU A 129 -8.52 1.83 3.49
C LEU A 129 -9.75 0.95 3.25
N ILE A 130 -10.84 1.16 4.01
CA ILE A 130 -12.13 0.46 3.79
C ILE A 130 -12.68 0.82 2.41
N GLU A 131 -12.65 2.09 2.01
CA GLU A 131 -13.11 2.51 0.68
C GLU A 131 -12.31 1.83 -0.43
N ILE A 132 -10.98 1.82 -0.33
CA ILE A 132 -10.11 1.16 -1.31
C ILE A 132 -10.34 -0.35 -1.34
N ASN A 133 -10.48 -0.98 -0.18
CA ASN A 133 -10.74 -2.42 -0.09
C ASN A 133 -12.10 -2.81 -0.68
N ASN A 134 -13.12 -1.97 -0.51
CA ASN A 134 -14.43 -2.20 -1.09
C ASN A 134 -14.42 -2.12 -2.63
N LEU A 135 -13.48 -1.36 -3.20
CA LEU A 135 -13.28 -1.32 -4.64
C LEU A 135 -12.57 -2.58 -5.18
N ASP A 136 -11.58 -3.09 -4.47
CA ASP A 136 -10.79 -4.26 -4.90
C ASP A 136 -10.21 -5.03 -3.70
N GLU A 137 -11.02 -5.87 -3.09
CA GLU A 137 -10.63 -6.64 -1.89
C GLU A 137 -9.41 -7.53 -2.11
N PHE A 138 -9.30 -8.16 -3.28
CA PHE A 138 -8.28 -9.18 -3.58
C PHE A 138 -7.20 -8.73 -4.56
N SER A 139 -7.14 -7.46 -4.93
CA SER A 139 -6.20 -6.95 -5.93
C SER A 139 -6.37 -7.55 -7.34
N PHE A 140 -7.57 -7.98 -7.67
CA PHE A 140 -7.89 -8.55 -8.98
C PHE A 140 -8.63 -7.57 -9.90
N GLY A 141 -9.52 -6.75 -9.34
CA GLY A 141 -10.44 -5.92 -10.10
C GLY A 141 -9.74 -4.87 -10.96
N PHE A 142 -8.70 -4.22 -10.43
CA PHE A 142 -7.95 -3.23 -11.20
C PHE A 142 -6.99 -3.82 -12.23
N ARG A 143 -6.64 -5.12 -12.09
CA ARG A 143 -5.85 -5.85 -13.10
C ARG A 143 -6.71 -6.49 -14.17
N TYR A 144 -7.86 -7.00 -13.76
CA TYR A 144 -8.76 -7.76 -14.61
C TYR A 144 -10.18 -7.23 -14.39
N PRO A 145 -10.66 -6.27 -15.21
CA PRO A 145 -11.99 -5.67 -15.04
C PRO A 145 -13.14 -6.65 -15.28
N PHE A 146 -12.82 -7.89 -15.59
CA PHE A 146 -13.80 -8.96 -15.79
C PHE A 146 -13.31 -10.28 -15.21
N GLN A 147 -14.25 -11.14 -14.84
CA GLN A 147 -14.01 -12.55 -14.48
C GLN A 147 -14.61 -13.45 -15.56
N ILE A 148 -13.93 -14.56 -15.81
CA ILE A 148 -14.49 -15.66 -16.60
C ILE A 148 -15.17 -16.60 -15.60
N VAL A 149 -16.49 -16.69 -15.65
CA VAL A 149 -17.26 -17.61 -14.80
C VAL A 149 -17.61 -18.84 -15.63
N ASP A 150 -17.08 -19.98 -15.19
CA ASP A 150 -17.31 -21.27 -15.83
C ASP A 150 -18.59 -21.91 -15.25
N TYR A 151 -19.61 -22.05 -16.06
CA TYR A 151 -20.90 -22.66 -15.66
C TYR A 151 -20.95 -24.18 -15.95
N GLY A 152 -19.87 -24.91 -15.62
CA GLY A 152 -19.82 -26.37 -15.75
C GLY A 152 -19.26 -26.85 -17.10
N LYS A 153 -19.30 -28.18 -17.34
CA LYS A 153 -18.59 -28.91 -18.41
C LYS A 153 -18.92 -28.51 -19.86
N ASN A 154 -19.72 -27.51 -20.10
CA ASN A 154 -20.05 -26.99 -21.43
C ASN A 154 -19.38 -25.63 -21.65
N ILE A 155 -18.81 -25.48 -22.82
CA ILE A 155 -17.93 -24.40 -23.35
C ILE A 155 -18.50 -22.95 -23.27
N ASN A 156 -19.46 -22.65 -22.42
CA ASN A 156 -20.11 -21.34 -22.34
C ASN A 156 -19.64 -20.56 -21.11
N SER A 157 -18.31 -20.26 -21.02
CA SER A 157 -17.78 -19.30 -20.08
C SER A 157 -18.33 -17.90 -20.36
N LYS A 158 -18.92 -17.25 -19.38
CA LYS A 158 -19.38 -15.86 -19.51
C LYS A 158 -18.38 -14.90 -18.91
N ILE A 159 -18.16 -13.78 -19.60
CA ILE A 159 -17.46 -12.63 -19.06
C ILE A 159 -18.42 -11.91 -18.12
N VAL A 160 -18.01 -11.73 -16.85
CA VAL A 160 -18.71 -10.92 -15.87
C VAL A 160 -17.80 -9.77 -15.49
N TYR A 161 -18.25 -8.54 -15.72
CA TYR A 161 -17.51 -7.35 -15.34
C TYR A 161 -17.50 -7.21 -13.82
N MET A 162 -16.32 -6.92 -13.26
CA MET A 162 -16.12 -6.77 -11.81
C MET A 162 -16.75 -5.49 -11.26
N PHE A 163 -16.78 -4.46 -12.09
CA PHE A 163 -17.32 -3.14 -11.73
C PHE A 163 -18.54 -2.82 -12.59
N GLY A 164 -19.55 -2.22 -11.95
CA GLY A 164 -20.55 -1.44 -12.66
C GLY A 164 -19.97 -0.08 -13.11
N GLU A 165 -20.83 0.86 -13.50
CA GLU A 165 -20.40 2.24 -13.75
C GLU A 165 -19.88 2.85 -12.44
N LEU A 166 -18.59 3.17 -12.40
CA LEU A 166 -17.92 3.79 -11.26
C LEU A 166 -17.35 5.14 -11.70
N LYS A 167 -17.76 6.22 -11.02
CA LYS A 167 -17.23 7.57 -11.25
C LYS A 167 -16.23 7.91 -10.16
N ILE A 168 -15.02 8.27 -10.54
CA ILE A 168 -13.93 8.62 -9.63
C ILE A 168 -13.58 10.09 -9.85
N ASP A 169 -13.66 10.87 -8.79
CA ASP A 169 -13.14 12.25 -8.76
C ASP A 169 -11.62 12.19 -8.59
N LEU A 170 -10.88 12.63 -9.61
CA LEU A 170 -9.43 12.60 -9.63
C LEU A 170 -8.77 13.52 -8.59
N ASN A 171 -9.38 14.65 -8.27
CA ASN A 171 -8.87 15.57 -7.24
C ASN A 171 -9.02 14.94 -5.85
N ASN A 172 -10.21 14.42 -5.57
CA ASN A 172 -10.45 13.70 -4.30
C ASN A 172 -9.54 12.46 -4.17
N LEU A 173 -9.35 11.72 -5.26
CA LEU A 173 -8.42 10.60 -5.29
C LEU A 173 -7.00 11.06 -4.94
N ASN A 174 -6.51 12.15 -5.55
CA ASN A 174 -5.19 12.70 -5.30
C ASN A 174 -4.99 13.14 -3.83
N GLU A 175 -6.00 13.81 -3.25
CA GLU A 175 -5.95 14.20 -1.85
C GLU A 175 -5.87 12.98 -0.91
N ASN A 176 -6.69 11.98 -1.13
CA ASN A 176 -6.71 10.77 -0.29
C ASN A 176 -5.46 9.91 -0.48
N MET A 177 -4.96 9.78 -1.71
CA MET A 177 -3.66 9.14 -1.97
C MET A 177 -2.54 9.86 -1.23
N SER A 178 -2.47 11.19 -1.30
CA SER A 178 -1.45 12.00 -0.63
C SER A 178 -1.50 11.85 0.90
N LYS A 179 -2.71 11.85 1.50
CA LYS A 179 -2.88 11.64 2.95
C LYS A 179 -2.36 10.27 3.37
N LEU A 180 -2.73 9.21 2.65
CA LEU A 180 -2.28 7.85 2.95
C LEU A 180 -0.77 7.68 2.75
N ILE A 181 -0.21 8.24 1.68
CA ILE A 181 1.23 8.23 1.42
C ILE A 181 1.96 8.89 2.60
N ASN A 182 1.60 10.13 2.96
CA ASN A 182 2.24 10.85 4.04
C ASN A 182 2.17 10.10 5.38
N TYR A 183 1.02 9.49 5.67
CA TYR A 183 0.83 8.71 6.89
C TYR A 183 1.75 7.48 6.94
N PHE A 184 1.75 6.66 5.88
CA PHE A 184 2.55 5.43 5.86
C PHE A 184 4.05 5.70 5.73
N GLU A 185 4.46 6.72 4.99
CA GLU A 185 5.87 7.15 4.95
C GLU A 185 6.33 7.63 6.32
N GLY A 186 5.51 8.42 7.03
CA GLY A 186 5.82 8.86 8.39
C GLY A 186 6.04 7.69 9.33
N LEU A 187 5.12 6.71 9.35
CA LEU A 187 5.24 5.49 10.16
C LEU A 187 6.47 4.65 9.79
N ASN A 188 6.71 4.48 8.50
CA ASN A 188 7.85 3.68 8.05
C ASN A 188 9.18 4.35 8.40
N CYS A 189 9.32 5.65 8.17
CA CYS A 189 10.48 6.42 8.60
C CYS A 189 10.72 6.33 10.12
N GLN A 190 9.67 6.44 10.91
CA GLN A 190 9.78 6.31 12.37
C GLN A 190 10.28 4.91 12.76
N SER A 191 9.72 3.85 12.16
CA SER A 191 10.13 2.48 12.48
C SER A 191 11.58 2.18 12.07
N VAL A 192 12.04 2.70 10.93
CA VAL A 192 13.43 2.59 10.49
C VAL A 192 14.36 3.32 11.44
N HIS A 193 14.02 4.55 11.84
CA HIS A 193 14.83 5.32 12.80
C HIS A 193 15.01 4.58 14.13
N ILE A 194 13.94 4.00 14.69
CA ILE A 194 14.02 3.19 15.90
C ILE A 194 14.95 1.98 15.71
N LEU A 195 14.88 1.32 14.54
CA LEU A 195 15.77 0.19 14.23
C LEU A 195 17.25 0.62 14.20
N ASP A 196 17.56 1.73 13.56
CA ASP A 196 18.92 2.25 13.47
C ASP A 196 19.48 2.62 14.88
N GLU A 197 18.66 3.22 15.74
CA GLU A 197 19.05 3.51 17.12
C GLU A 197 19.36 2.22 17.92
N ILE A 198 18.53 1.16 17.77
CA ILE A 198 18.74 -0.12 18.42
C ILE A 198 20.04 -0.79 17.95
N GLN A 199 20.43 -0.61 16.68
CA GLN A 199 21.65 -1.18 16.12
C GLN A 199 22.90 -0.44 16.61
N THR A 200 22.86 0.90 16.62
CA THR A 200 23.98 1.74 17.09
C THR A 200 24.31 1.57 18.57
N VAL A 201 23.36 1.22 19.42
CA VAL A 201 23.59 0.96 20.86
C VAL A 201 24.27 -0.40 21.11
N LYS A 202 24.35 -1.28 20.10
CA LYS A 202 24.97 -2.62 20.23
C LYS A 202 26.43 -2.68 19.77
N GLU A 203 26.91 -1.63 19.12
CA GLU A 203 28.34 -1.43 18.79
C GLU A 203 29.07 -0.68 19.90
#